data_f908d4d3bfebe377b5ee58cf4237473c
#
_entry.id   f908d4d3bfebe377b5ee58cf4237473c
#
_cell.length_a   1.000
_cell.length_b   1.000
_cell.length_c   1.000
_cell.angle_alpha   90.00
_cell.angle_beta   90.00
_cell.angle_gamma   90.00
#
_symmetry.space_group_name_H-M   'P 1'
#
loop_
_entity.id
_entity.type
_entity.pdbx_description
1 polymer ?
#
loop_
_entity_poly.entity_id
_entity_poly.type
_entity_poly.pdbx_seq_one_letter_code
_entity_poly.pdbx_strand_id
1 'polypeptide(L)'
;MKKPSLPFIISCLSLLVLLIGSNIPLFSKVFALVEGKVQSVDGKPIAGARVIMIFNEDGSKIELTTDKKGMWRKANLRPGAYTIGFIADGYEPKNFNVKLSAIKKNPSIDVKLSPIPESPLAKGDALYKQEKYEEALEEYQKVIEENPDLYLAFDKIGICYLRLDDQEKAIEYFKKMLEHDPQFLDTLINLSAVYFEQGNLKEGMKYFKQLDESTLTDQGTFYNIGVLLFKSNQIDMAIDYLGKCVARDPGFVDGYYQLGLANLNKGDMEEAKKNFEKVIELAPESEKAAAAKSILENIK
;
A
#
# COMPACT_ATOMS: atom_id res chain seq x y z
N MET A 1 -9.01 -18.34 96.46
CA MET A 1 -9.75 -17.04 96.53
C MET A 1 -8.91 -15.93 95.95
N LYS A 2 -9.47 -15.19 95.05
CA LYS A 2 -9.08 -13.84 94.59
C LYS A 2 -7.69 -13.65 93.93
N LYS A 3 -7.69 -13.37 92.59
CA LYS A 3 -6.72 -12.58 91.83
C LYS A 3 -6.62 -11.15 92.39
N PRO A 4 -5.54 -10.48 92.16
CA PRO A 4 -5.57 -9.35 91.24
C PRO A 4 -4.33 -9.20 90.33
N SER A 5 -4.61 -8.96 89.16
CA SER A 5 -4.29 -7.87 88.18
C SER A 5 -2.91 -7.26 88.16
N LEU A 6 -2.22 -7.45 87.03
CA LEU A 6 -1.08 -6.69 86.51
C LEU A 6 -1.36 -5.20 86.41
N PRO A 7 -0.29 -4.41 86.38
CA PRO A 7 -0.19 -3.38 85.38
C PRO A 7 1.09 -3.54 84.53
N PHE A 8 0.85 -3.42 83.23
CA PHE A 8 1.80 -3.35 82.18
C PHE A 8 2.58 -2.03 82.26
N ILE A 9 3.88 -2.09 82.50
CA ILE A 9 4.75 -0.97 82.26
C ILE A 9 5.54 -1.27 80.99
N ILE A 10 5.14 -0.64 79.92
CA ILE A 10 5.89 -0.64 78.68
C ILE A 10 7.07 0.30 78.86
N SER A 11 8.25 -0.28 79.01
CA SER A 11 9.49 0.41 78.89
C SER A 11 9.78 0.71 77.41
N CYS A 12 9.78 1.99 77.08
CA CYS A 12 10.32 2.48 75.83
C CYS A 12 11.83 2.22 75.80
N LEU A 13 12.24 1.11 75.22
CA LEU A 13 13.62 0.95 74.76
C LEU A 13 13.66 1.35 73.28
N SER A 14 14.16 2.52 73.05
CA SER A 14 14.59 3.06 71.81
C SER A 14 15.51 2.09 71.07
N LEU A 15 14.95 1.36 70.11
CA LEU A 15 15.72 0.68 69.10
C LEU A 15 16.03 1.69 68.01
N LEU A 16 17.16 2.38 68.20
CA LEU A 16 17.80 3.20 67.21
C LEU A 16 18.37 2.25 66.11
N VAL A 17 17.51 1.79 65.23
CA VAL A 17 17.99 1.14 64.00
C VAL A 17 18.59 2.23 63.12
N LEU A 18 19.89 2.24 63.08
CA LEU A 18 20.69 2.94 62.07
C LEU A 18 20.26 2.39 60.68
N LEU A 19 19.29 3.02 60.08
CA LEU A 19 19.07 2.96 58.65
C LEU A 19 20.18 3.75 57.97
N ILE A 20 21.32 3.07 57.79
CA ILE A 20 22.34 3.51 56.83
C ILE A 20 21.67 3.62 55.47
N GLY A 21 21.66 4.81 54.96
CA GLY A 21 20.96 5.25 53.79
C GLY A 21 21.15 4.38 52.57
N SER A 22 20.10 3.85 52.12
CA SER A 22 19.83 3.84 50.69
C SER A 22 18.85 4.98 50.47
N ASN A 23 19.35 6.14 50.09
CA ASN A 23 18.59 7.15 49.38
C ASN A 23 18.18 6.54 48.05
N ILE A 24 17.20 5.63 48.08
CA ILE A 24 16.39 5.37 46.91
C ILE A 24 15.46 6.57 46.87
N PRO A 25 15.64 7.49 45.92
CA PRO A 25 14.64 8.51 45.73
C PRO A 25 13.37 7.76 45.38
N LEU A 26 12.37 7.84 46.26
CA LEU A 26 10.98 7.50 45.88
C LEU A 26 10.54 8.56 44.85
N PHE A 27 11.13 8.49 43.68
CA PHE A 27 10.54 9.14 42.51
C PHE A 27 9.25 8.39 42.25
N SER A 28 8.17 8.85 42.86
CA SER A 28 6.84 8.55 42.33
C SER A 28 6.92 8.93 40.87
N LYS A 29 6.91 7.94 39.98
CA LYS A 29 6.91 8.18 38.53
C LYS A 29 5.67 9.01 38.24
N VAL A 30 5.83 10.29 38.13
CA VAL A 30 4.74 11.21 37.78
C VAL A 30 4.54 11.10 36.28
N PHE A 31 3.36 10.69 35.89
CA PHE A 31 3.04 10.45 34.48
C PHE A 31 2.17 11.57 33.93
N ALA A 32 2.34 11.85 32.65
CA ALA A 32 1.51 12.79 31.91
C ALA A 32 0.24 12.12 31.39
N LEU A 33 -0.81 12.93 31.26
CA LEU A 33 -2.05 12.59 30.58
C LEU A 33 -2.22 13.59 29.42
N VAL A 34 -2.65 13.12 28.27
CA VAL A 34 -3.05 13.93 27.13
C VAL A 34 -4.32 13.35 26.51
N GLU A 35 -5.18 14.23 26.05
CA GLU A 35 -6.43 13.89 25.40
C GLU A 35 -6.76 14.92 24.34
N GLY A 36 -7.72 14.61 23.49
CA GLY A 36 -8.18 15.52 22.47
C GLY A 36 -9.26 14.95 21.59
N LYS A 37 -9.59 15.67 20.55
CA LYS A 37 -10.63 15.32 19.59
C LYS A 37 -10.10 15.45 18.17
N VAL A 38 -10.45 14.48 17.32
CA VAL A 38 -10.21 14.54 15.87
C VAL A 38 -11.54 14.74 15.17
N GLN A 39 -11.60 15.79 14.36
CA GLN A 39 -12.78 16.19 13.62
C GLN A 39 -12.39 16.53 12.18
N SER A 40 -13.34 16.48 11.26
CA SER A 40 -13.20 17.09 9.95
C SER A 40 -13.28 18.63 10.05
N VAL A 41 -12.89 19.32 9.01
CA VAL A 41 -12.93 20.81 8.98
C VAL A 41 -14.34 21.36 9.19
N ASP A 42 -15.39 20.62 8.81
CA ASP A 42 -16.81 20.93 9.04
C ASP A 42 -17.30 20.54 10.44
N GLY A 43 -16.41 20.06 11.31
CA GLY A 43 -16.68 19.77 12.71
C GLY A 43 -17.28 18.39 13.02
N LYS A 44 -17.44 17.53 12.02
CA LYS A 44 -17.91 16.15 12.25
C LYS A 44 -16.81 15.32 12.94
N PRO A 45 -17.15 14.51 13.96
CA PRO A 45 -16.17 13.66 14.61
C PRO A 45 -15.66 12.56 13.67
N ILE A 46 -14.35 12.32 13.70
CA ILE A 46 -13.72 11.24 12.93
C ILE A 46 -13.43 10.07 13.87
N ALA A 47 -14.21 9.00 13.76
CA ALA A 47 -14.03 7.76 14.49
C ALA A 47 -12.95 6.89 13.82
N GLY A 48 -12.18 6.15 14.63
CA GLY A 48 -11.15 5.24 14.11
C GLY A 48 -9.89 5.94 13.58
N ALA A 49 -9.78 7.26 13.69
CA ALA A 49 -8.56 7.96 13.34
C ALA A 49 -7.39 7.46 14.20
N ARG A 50 -6.29 7.10 13.58
CA ARG A 50 -5.06 6.64 14.24
C ARG A 50 -4.32 7.83 14.82
N VAL A 51 -4.00 7.74 16.11
CA VAL A 51 -3.18 8.72 16.83
C VAL A 51 -1.85 8.05 17.16
N ILE A 52 -0.80 8.51 16.54
CA ILE A 52 0.56 7.97 16.67
C ILE A 52 1.38 8.96 17.47
N MET A 53 1.86 8.54 18.63
CA MET A 53 2.70 9.35 19.51
C MET A 53 4.12 8.80 19.52
N ILE A 54 5.09 9.62 19.15
CA ILE A 54 6.51 9.27 19.18
C ILE A 54 7.19 10.11 20.27
N PHE A 55 7.81 9.46 21.24
CA PHE A 55 8.62 10.16 22.23
C PHE A 55 9.97 10.54 21.63
N ASN A 56 10.28 11.83 21.60
CA ASN A 56 11.38 12.34 20.77
C ASN A 56 12.77 11.98 21.32
N GLU A 57 12.87 11.59 22.60
CA GLU A 57 14.17 11.27 23.21
C GLU A 57 14.70 9.88 22.81
N ASP A 58 13.81 8.88 22.63
CA ASP A 58 14.21 7.50 22.34
C ASP A 58 13.45 6.86 21.17
N GLY A 59 12.57 7.61 20.51
CA GLY A 59 11.79 7.13 19.37
C GLY A 59 10.68 6.13 19.72
N SER A 60 10.41 5.89 21.02
CA SER A 60 9.36 4.96 21.42
C SER A 60 7.99 5.40 20.89
N LYS A 61 7.26 4.45 20.28
CA LYS A 61 5.99 4.68 19.58
C LYS A 61 4.83 4.15 20.40
N ILE A 62 3.76 4.92 20.48
CA ILE A 62 2.46 4.54 21.02
C ILE A 62 1.43 4.81 19.93
N GLU A 63 0.51 3.86 19.71
CA GLU A 63 -0.57 4.00 18.76
C GLU A 63 -1.91 3.74 19.45
N LEU A 64 -2.91 4.54 19.15
CA LEU A 64 -4.28 4.41 19.61
C LEU A 64 -5.23 4.95 18.54
N THR A 65 -6.53 4.70 18.72
CA THR A 65 -7.56 5.18 17.78
C THR A 65 -8.60 6.04 18.51
N THR A 66 -9.25 6.92 17.76
CA THR A 66 -10.37 7.71 18.27
C THR A 66 -11.64 6.86 18.42
N ASP A 67 -12.47 7.19 19.41
CA ASP A 67 -13.78 6.62 19.61
C ASP A 67 -14.83 7.15 18.59
N LYS A 68 -16.09 6.70 18.74
CA LYS A 68 -17.21 7.14 17.87
C LYS A 68 -17.51 8.64 17.91
N LYS A 69 -17.00 9.36 18.94
CA LYS A 69 -17.13 10.83 19.08
C LYS A 69 -15.87 11.57 18.62
N GLY A 70 -14.90 10.84 18.02
CA GLY A 70 -13.62 11.37 17.62
C GLY A 70 -12.66 11.65 18.78
N MET A 71 -13.00 11.19 20.01
CA MET A 71 -12.18 11.41 21.20
C MET A 71 -11.04 10.41 21.30
N TRP A 72 -9.91 10.87 21.79
CA TRP A 72 -8.76 10.04 22.13
C TRP A 72 -8.16 10.47 23.45
N ARG A 73 -7.56 9.53 24.16
CA ARG A 73 -6.94 9.78 25.44
C ARG A 73 -5.83 8.80 25.72
N LYS A 74 -4.70 9.30 26.24
CA LYS A 74 -3.59 8.48 26.69
C LYS A 74 -3.04 8.98 28.00
N ALA A 75 -3.06 8.10 29.01
CA ALA A 75 -2.49 8.29 30.33
C ALA A 75 -1.16 7.54 30.46
N ASN A 76 -0.48 7.71 31.57
CA ASN A 76 0.77 7.05 31.94
C ASN A 76 1.92 7.31 30.96
N LEU A 77 1.95 8.51 30.41
CA LEU A 77 3.02 8.95 29.52
C LEU A 77 4.19 9.50 30.31
N ARG A 78 5.41 9.28 29.83
CA ARG A 78 6.59 10.00 30.34
C ARG A 78 6.43 11.49 30.04
N PRO A 79 6.80 12.39 30.96
CA PRO A 79 6.86 13.81 30.61
C PRO A 79 8.02 14.04 29.63
N GLY A 80 7.83 14.95 28.68
CA GLY A 80 8.83 15.25 27.67
C GLY A 80 8.22 15.65 26.32
N ALA A 81 9.07 15.72 25.30
CA ALA A 81 8.68 16.10 23.96
C ALA A 81 8.14 14.90 23.16
N TYR A 82 7.01 15.11 22.47
CA TYR A 82 6.38 14.14 21.62
C TYR A 82 6.07 14.74 20.25
N THR A 83 6.21 13.93 19.22
CA THR A 83 5.58 14.15 17.92
C THR A 83 4.31 13.31 17.88
N ILE A 84 3.16 13.96 17.70
CA ILE A 84 1.86 13.28 17.63
C ILE A 84 1.29 13.43 16.22
N GLY A 85 1.14 12.30 15.53
CA GLY A 85 0.54 12.21 14.18
C GLY A 85 -0.91 11.77 14.27
N PHE A 86 -1.74 12.34 13.40
CA PHE A 86 -3.16 12.02 13.23
C PHE A 86 -3.40 11.59 11.78
N ILE A 87 -3.90 10.37 11.60
CA ILE A 87 -4.12 9.75 10.29
C ILE A 87 -5.53 9.17 10.28
N ALA A 88 -6.29 9.50 9.24
CA ALA A 88 -7.60 8.91 9.00
C ALA A 88 -7.82 8.71 7.50
N ASP A 89 -8.55 7.66 7.13
CA ASP A 89 -8.85 7.36 5.74
C ASP A 89 -9.66 8.48 5.10
N GLY A 90 -9.22 8.93 3.93
CA GLY A 90 -9.84 10.05 3.22
C GLY A 90 -9.48 11.44 3.75
N TYR A 91 -8.51 11.55 4.67
CA TYR A 91 -8.09 12.82 5.24
C TYR A 91 -6.57 13.00 5.14
N GLU A 92 -6.15 14.25 4.96
CA GLU A 92 -4.75 14.63 5.00
C GLU A 92 -4.16 14.40 6.41
N PRO A 93 -3.03 13.72 6.56
CA PRO A 93 -2.41 13.50 7.85
C PRO A 93 -1.88 14.82 8.44
N LYS A 94 -1.96 14.96 9.78
CA LYS A 94 -1.38 16.10 10.51
C LYS A 94 -0.48 15.65 11.62
N ASN A 95 0.61 16.39 11.85
CA ASN A 95 1.56 16.15 12.92
C ASN A 95 1.71 17.39 13.79
N PHE A 96 1.89 17.18 15.09
CA PHE A 96 2.13 18.22 16.07
C PHE A 96 3.29 17.84 16.99
N ASN A 97 4.16 18.80 17.26
CA ASN A 97 5.18 18.67 18.29
C ASN A 97 4.66 19.28 19.59
N VAL A 98 4.62 18.50 20.66
CA VAL A 98 4.11 18.92 21.96
C VAL A 98 5.07 18.54 23.08
N LYS A 99 5.11 19.33 24.14
CA LYS A 99 5.84 18.99 25.35
C LYS A 99 4.85 18.69 26.46
N LEU A 100 4.78 17.43 26.89
CA LEU A 100 3.86 16.97 27.91
C LEU A 100 4.47 17.15 29.31
N SER A 101 3.66 17.68 30.22
CA SER A 101 4.00 17.87 31.62
C SER A 101 3.31 16.82 32.49
N ALA A 102 4.00 16.33 33.49
CA ALA A 102 3.41 15.47 34.52
C ALA A 102 2.86 16.26 35.71
N ILE A 103 3.27 17.53 35.84
CA ILE A 103 2.92 18.39 37.01
C ILE A 103 1.74 19.30 36.64
N LYS A 104 1.72 19.81 35.42
CA LYS A 104 0.66 20.72 34.93
C LYS A 104 -0.32 19.95 34.06
N LYS A 105 -1.61 20.34 34.09
CA LYS A 105 -2.59 19.82 33.14
C LYS A 105 -2.15 20.16 31.72
N ASN A 106 -2.03 19.15 30.87
CA ASN A 106 -1.76 19.36 29.47
C ASN A 106 -3.01 19.88 28.76
N PRO A 107 -2.88 20.80 27.81
CA PRO A 107 -4.02 21.24 27.01
C PRO A 107 -4.60 20.08 26.18
N SER A 108 -5.89 20.16 25.86
CA SER A 108 -6.49 19.27 24.86
C SER A 108 -5.86 19.52 23.50
N ILE A 109 -5.57 18.45 22.76
CA ILE A 109 -5.04 18.53 21.40
C ILE A 109 -6.20 18.18 20.45
N ASP A 110 -6.98 19.20 20.12
CA ASP A 110 -8.09 19.07 19.21
C ASP A 110 -7.61 19.35 17.78
N VAL A 111 -7.88 18.41 16.87
CA VAL A 111 -7.34 18.43 15.51
C VAL A 111 -8.48 18.43 14.51
N LYS A 112 -8.39 19.32 13.55
CA LYS A 112 -9.24 19.31 12.36
C LYS A 112 -8.44 18.78 11.18
N LEU A 113 -8.90 17.68 10.59
CA LEU A 113 -8.34 17.11 9.38
C LEU A 113 -9.13 17.61 8.16
N SER A 114 -8.40 17.98 7.12
CA SER A 114 -8.97 18.30 5.81
C SER A 114 -9.21 17.01 5.05
N PRO A 115 -10.35 16.84 4.35
CA PRO A 115 -10.48 15.74 3.43
C PRO A 115 -9.42 15.85 2.34
N ILE A 116 -8.90 14.71 1.90
CA ILE A 116 -8.06 14.67 0.71
C ILE A 116 -8.98 15.07 -0.46
N PRO A 117 -8.61 16.07 -1.27
CA PRO A 117 -9.42 16.43 -2.44
C PRO A 117 -9.58 15.20 -3.34
N GLU A 118 -10.80 14.90 -3.75
CA GLU A 118 -11.00 13.86 -4.76
C GLU A 118 -10.24 14.24 -6.02
N SER A 119 -9.54 13.26 -6.60
CA SER A 119 -8.91 13.45 -7.90
C SER A 119 -9.99 13.86 -8.90
N PRO A 120 -9.75 14.82 -9.79
CA PRO A 120 -10.68 15.12 -10.88
C PRO A 120 -11.07 13.88 -11.71
N LEU A 121 -10.19 12.86 -11.74
CA LEU A 121 -10.43 11.60 -12.43
C LEU A 121 -11.27 10.60 -11.60
N ALA A 122 -11.50 10.86 -10.30
CA ALA A 122 -12.08 9.87 -9.37
C ALA A 122 -13.48 9.39 -9.80
N LYS A 123 -14.29 10.27 -10.38
CA LYS A 123 -15.64 9.92 -10.84
C LYS A 123 -15.57 8.96 -12.04
N GLY A 124 -14.72 9.26 -13.01
CA GLY A 124 -14.45 8.37 -14.14
C GLY A 124 -13.87 7.02 -13.70
N ASP A 125 -12.91 7.04 -12.76
CA ASP A 125 -12.31 5.82 -12.20
C ASP A 125 -13.35 4.94 -11.48
N ALA A 126 -14.31 5.56 -10.77
CA ALA A 126 -15.40 4.83 -10.11
C ALA A 126 -16.37 4.18 -11.10
N LEU A 127 -16.70 4.88 -12.19
CA LEU A 127 -17.54 4.36 -13.27
C LEU A 127 -16.82 3.26 -14.04
N TYR A 128 -15.54 3.44 -14.36
CA TYR A 128 -14.72 2.41 -14.98
C TYR A 128 -14.68 1.11 -14.18
N LYS A 129 -14.52 1.18 -12.85
CA LYS A 129 -14.57 0.01 -11.96
C LYS A 129 -15.94 -0.70 -11.94
N GLN A 130 -17.01 0.01 -12.29
CA GLN A 130 -18.35 -0.53 -12.47
C GLN A 130 -18.60 -1.05 -13.89
N GLU A 131 -17.57 -1.08 -14.75
CA GLU A 131 -17.63 -1.48 -16.16
C GLU A 131 -18.54 -0.58 -17.02
N LYS A 132 -18.82 0.66 -16.53
CA LYS A 132 -19.60 1.68 -17.23
C LYS A 132 -18.67 2.56 -18.07
N TYR A 133 -18.15 1.98 -19.13
CA TYR A 133 -17.03 2.59 -19.87
C TYR A 133 -17.43 3.85 -20.63
N GLU A 134 -18.63 3.92 -21.18
CA GLU A 134 -19.16 5.11 -21.86
C GLU A 134 -19.34 6.26 -20.86
N GLU A 135 -19.95 5.99 -19.69
CA GLU A 135 -20.14 7.01 -18.65
C GLU A 135 -18.77 7.48 -18.11
N ALA A 136 -17.81 6.56 -17.92
CA ALA A 136 -16.45 6.90 -17.51
C ALA A 136 -15.74 7.80 -18.53
N LEU A 137 -15.90 7.49 -19.82
CA LEU A 137 -15.37 8.27 -20.93
C LEU A 137 -15.88 9.72 -20.90
N GLU A 138 -17.19 9.92 -20.70
CA GLU A 138 -17.78 11.26 -20.59
C GLU A 138 -17.18 12.06 -19.43
N GLU A 139 -16.97 11.42 -18.27
CA GLU A 139 -16.37 12.09 -17.11
C GLU A 139 -14.90 12.44 -17.36
N TYR A 140 -14.12 11.57 -17.99
CA TYR A 140 -12.72 11.90 -18.32
C TYR A 140 -12.61 12.99 -19.40
N GLN A 141 -13.55 13.04 -20.36
CA GLN A 141 -13.60 14.12 -21.35
C GLN A 141 -13.90 15.48 -20.69
N LYS A 142 -14.84 15.55 -19.74
CA LYS A 142 -15.07 16.75 -18.95
C LYS A 142 -13.82 17.22 -18.21
N VAL A 143 -13.04 16.28 -17.66
CA VAL A 143 -11.79 16.61 -16.98
C VAL A 143 -10.81 17.33 -17.91
N ILE A 144 -10.66 16.87 -19.16
CA ILE A 144 -9.78 17.51 -20.14
C ILE A 144 -10.32 18.89 -20.56
N GLU A 145 -11.65 19.03 -20.71
CA GLU A 145 -12.29 20.31 -21.05
C GLU A 145 -12.09 21.35 -19.96
N GLU A 146 -12.21 20.93 -18.67
CA GLU A 146 -12.05 21.81 -17.51
C GLU A 146 -10.59 22.08 -17.17
N ASN A 147 -9.71 21.09 -17.36
CA ASN A 147 -8.29 21.19 -17.06
C ASN A 147 -7.44 20.43 -18.11
N PRO A 148 -7.07 21.09 -19.22
CA PRO A 148 -6.26 20.51 -20.29
C PRO A 148 -4.89 20.02 -19.86
N ASP A 149 -4.34 20.51 -18.75
CA ASP A 149 -3.06 20.08 -18.20
C ASP A 149 -3.13 18.72 -17.48
N LEU A 150 -4.35 18.20 -17.25
CA LEU A 150 -4.57 16.89 -16.65
C LEU A 150 -4.48 15.77 -17.70
N TYR A 151 -3.35 15.74 -18.43
CA TYR A 151 -3.07 14.83 -19.54
C TYR A 151 -3.21 13.33 -19.20
N LEU A 152 -3.14 12.92 -17.92
CA LEU A 152 -3.44 11.55 -17.50
C LEU A 152 -4.85 11.09 -17.92
N ALA A 153 -5.77 12.00 -18.12
CA ALA A 153 -7.10 11.67 -18.62
C ALA A 153 -7.06 11.08 -20.03
N PHE A 154 -6.06 11.43 -20.87
CA PHE A 154 -5.91 10.82 -22.20
C PHE A 154 -5.63 9.32 -22.14
N ASP A 155 -4.78 8.87 -21.20
CA ASP A 155 -4.54 7.43 -20.98
C ASP A 155 -5.84 6.72 -20.56
N LYS A 156 -6.58 7.29 -19.60
CA LYS A 156 -7.85 6.74 -19.13
C LYS A 156 -8.90 6.65 -20.24
N ILE A 157 -9.00 7.66 -21.09
CA ILE A 157 -9.89 7.66 -22.26
C ILE A 157 -9.45 6.57 -23.24
N GLY A 158 -8.16 6.45 -23.53
CA GLY A 158 -7.62 5.40 -24.38
C GLY A 158 -7.99 4.00 -23.87
N ILE A 159 -7.86 3.76 -22.56
CA ILE A 159 -8.26 2.51 -21.93
C ILE A 159 -9.78 2.27 -22.06
N CYS A 160 -10.62 3.30 -21.88
CA CYS A 160 -12.06 3.16 -22.07
C CYS A 160 -12.39 2.74 -23.51
N TYR A 161 -11.76 3.36 -24.51
CA TYR A 161 -11.96 2.96 -25.91
C TYR A 161 -11.51 1.53 -26.19
N LEU A 162 -10.45 1.03 -25.56
CA LEU A 162 -10.09 -0.40 -25.65
C LEU A 162 -11.18 -1.31 -25.09
N ARG A 163 -11.83 -0.92 -23.99
CA ARG A 163 -12.94 -1.69 -23.40
C ARG A 163 -14.20 -1.67 -24.27
N LEU A 164 -14.34 -0.63 -25.08
CA LEU A 164 -15.42 -0.45 -26.06
C LEU A 164 -15.08 -1.01 -27.45
N ASP A 165 -13.94 -1.72 -27.58
CA ASP A 165 -13.43 -2.32 -28.83
C ASP A 165 -13.14 -1.28 -29.95
N ASP A 166 -12.92 -0.01 -29.58
CA ASP A 166 -12.53 1.07 -30.51
C ASP A 166 -11.01 1.29 -30.44
N GLN A 167 -10.26 0.38 -31.05
CA GLN A 167 -8.79 0.43 -31.04
C GLN A 167 -8.23 1.68 -31.73
N GLU A 168 -8.92 2.22 -32.74
CA GLU A 168 -8.44 3.39 -33.48
C GLU A 168 -8.42 4.64 -32.59
N LYS A 169 -9.52 4.86 -31.87
CA LYS A 169 -9.58 5.98 -30.91
C LYS A 169 -8.66 5.74 -29.70
N ALA A 170 -8.52 4.52 -29.22
CA ALA A 170 -7.57 4.20 -28.18
C ALA A 170 -6.14 4.63 -28.56
N ILE A 171 -5.71 4.26 -29.79
CA ILE A 171 -4.38 4.66 -30.32
C ILE A 171 -4.26 6.19 -30.38
N GLU A 172 -5.30 6.90 -30.84
CA GLU A 172 -5.30 8.36 -30.89
C GLU A 172 -5.03 8.98 -29.51
N TYR A 173 -5.79 8.54 -28.50
CA TYR A 173 -5.69 9.09 -27.16
C TYR A 173 -4.40 8.68 -26.45
N PHE A 174 -3.91 7.48 -26.63
CA PHE A 174 -2.60 7.08 -26.14
C PHE A 174 -1.46 7.92 -26.75
N LYS A 175 -1.53 8.25 -28.04
CA LYS A 175 -0.55 9.15 -28.67
C LYS A 175 -0.61 10.56 -28.06
N LYS A 176 -1.82 11.09 -27.80
CA LYS A 176 -1.97 12.38 -27.09
C LYS A 176 -1.32 12.34 -25.71
N MET A 177 -1.48 11.24 -24.98
CA MET A 177 -0.79 11.07 -23.69
C MET A 177 0.74 11.13 -23.86
N LEU A 178 1.30 10.42 -24.85
CA LEU A 178 2.74 10.40 -25.09
C LEU A 178 3.31 11.70 -25.67
N GLU A 179 2.47 12.61 -26.18
CA GLU A 179 2.89 13.98 -26.53
C GLU A 179 3.23 14.80 -25.28
N HIS A 180 2.58 14.53 -24.14
CA HIS A 180 2.84 15.19 -22.87
C HIS A 180 3.90 14.46 -22.04
N ASP A 181 3.84 13.13 -21.96
CA ASP A 181 4.84 12.30 -21.29
C ASP A 181 5.27 11.13 -22.19
N PRO A 182 6.34 11.30 -22.97
CA PRO A 182 6.83 10.27 -23.90
C PRO A 182 7.30 8.97 -23.24
N GLN A 183 7.50 8.98 -21.91
CA GLN A 183 7.98 7.82 -21.14
C GLN A 183 6.90 7.23 -20.25
N PHE A 184 5.64 7.64 -20.41
CA PHE A 184 4.55 7.09 -19.57
C PHE A 184 4.37 5.60 -19.84
N LEU A 185 4.81 4.82 -18.86
CA LEU A 185 4.97 3.37 -18.93
C LEU A 185 3.70 2.65 -19.38
N ASP A 186 2.57 2.91 -18.71
CA ASP A 186 1.31 2.21 -18.97
C ASP A 186 0.81 2.46 -20.40
N THR A 187 0.90 3.71 -20.87
CA THR A 187 0.51 4.06 -22.24
C THR A 187 1.41 3.41 -23.28
N LEU A 188 2.74 3.34 -23.06
CA LEU A 188 3.66 2.65 -23.96
C LEU A 188 3.34 1.16 -24.05
N ILE A 189 3.02 0.50 -22.93
CA ILE A 189 2.60 -0.91 -22.90
C ILE A 189 1.27 -1.08 -23.64
N ASN A 190 0.26 -0.26 -23.32
CA ASN A 190 -1.06 -0.35 -23.95
C ASN A 190 -1.00 -0.14 -25.46
N LEU A 191 -0.27 0.89 -25.89
CA LEU A 191 -0.12 1.20 -27.31
C LEU A 191 0.65 0.10 -28.07
N SER A 192 1.68 -0.47 -27.45
CA SER A 192 2.37 -1.64 -27.99
C SER A 192 1.44 -2.83 -28.13
N ALA A 193 0.60 -3.09 -27.10
CA ALA A 193 -0.36 -4.18 -27.09
C ALA A 193 -1.36 -4.09 -28.24
N VAL A 194 -1.95 -2.90 -28.42
CA VAL A 194 -2.94 -2.68 -29.49
C VAL A 194 -2.32 -2.94 -30.87
N TYR A 195 -1.12 -2.42 -31.12
CA TYR A 195 -0.44 -2.66 -32.39
C TYR A 195 -0.07 -4.13 -32.60
N PHE A 196 0.33 -4.83 -31.56
CA PHE A 196 0.58 -6.27 -31.62
C PHE A 196 -0.70 -7.06 -31.93
N GLU A 197 -1.82 -6.72 -31.30
CA GLU A 197 -3.13 -7.33 -31.56
C GLU A 197 -3.59 -7.10 -33.00
N GLN A 198 -3.28 -5.94 -33.58
CA GLN A 198 -3.51 -5.63 -34.99
C GLN A 198 -2.54 -6.35 -35.95
N GLY A 199 -1.58 -7.12 -35.42
CA GLY A 199 -0.52 -7.74 -36.23
C GLY A 199 0.54 -6.76 -36.73
N ASN A 200 0.51 -5.50 -36.31
CA ASN A 200 1.47 -4.48 -36.67
C ASN A 200 2.71 -4.51 -35.77
N LEU A 201 3.50 -5.58 -35.92
CA LEU A 201 4.69 -5.81 -35.11
C LEU A 201 5.68 -4.65 -35.15
N LYS A 202 5.80 -3.97 -36.29
CA LYS A 202 6.76 -2.86 -36.45
C LYS A 202 6.40 -1.69 -35.53
N GLU A 203 5.16 -1.23 -35.55
CA GLU A 203 4.73 -0.13 -34.68
C GLU A 203 4.67 -0.58 -33.21
N GLY A 204 4.18 -1.79 -32.93
CA GLY A 204 4.20 -2.32 -31.56
C GLY A 204 5.60 -2.32 -30.95
N MET A 205 6.58 -2.84 -31.68
CA MET A 205 7.99 -2.85 -31.26
C MET A 205 8.61 -1.44 -31.16
N LYS A 206 8.14 -0.48 -31.94
CA LYS A 206 8.61 0.91 -31.86
C LYS A 206 8.28 1.55 -30.50
N TYR A 207 7.07 1.35 -30.00
CA TYR A 207 6.66 1.83 -28.67
C TYR A 207 7.24 0.97 -27.57
N PHE A 208 7.26 -0.34 -27.72
CA PHE A 208 7.84 -1.25 -26.76
C PHE A 208 9.31 -0.95 -26.44
N LYS A 209 10.12 -0.64 -27.44
CA LYS A 209 11.55 -0.30 -27.25
C LYS A 209 11.80 1.04 -26.57
N GLN A 210 10.76 1.86 -26.34
CA GLN A 210 10.86 3.09 -25.57
C GLN A 210 10.71 2.84 -24.06
N LEU A 211 10.30 1.63 -23.65
CA LEU A 211 10.19 1.29 -22.25
C LEU A 211 11.56 1.36 -21.57
N ASP A 212 11.65 2.14 -20.51
CA ASP A 212 12.83 2.12 -19.64
C ASP A 212 12.68 0.98 -18.62
N GLU A 213 13.35 -0.14 -18.88
CA GLU A 213 13.32 -1.31 -18.00
C GLU A 213 13.78 -1.00 -16.57
N SER A 214 14.60 0.05 -16.37
CA SER A 214 15.07 0.41 -15.03
C SER A 214 13.94 0.91 -14.12
N THR A 215 12.83 1.38 -14.71
CA THR A 215 11.63 1.83 -13.99
C THR A 215 10.69 0.69 -13.60
N LEU A 216 10.88 -0.50 -14.18
CA LEU A 216 10.05 -1.67 -13.92
C LEU A 216 10.42 -2.27 -12.54
N THR A 217 9.57 -2.05 -11.55
CA THR A 217 9.88 -2.42 -10.16
C THR A 217 9.10 -3.61 -9.63
N ASP A 218 7.95 -3.94 -10.18
CA ASP A 218 7.07 -4.99 -9.67
C ASP A 218 6.98 -6.21 -10.60
N GLN A 219 6.74 -7.39 -10.02
CA GLN A 219 6.62 -8.64 -10.75
C GLN A 219 5.39 -8.66 -11.68
N GLY A 220 4.32 -7.95 -11.33
CA GLY A 220 3.08 -7.91 -12.11
C GLY A 220 3.30 -7.25 -13.48
N THR A 221 4.07 -6.16 -13.51
CA THR A 221 4.44 -5.47 -14.76
C THR A 221 5.27 -6.38 -15.65
N PHE A 222 6.31 -7.05 -15.11
CA PHE A 222 7.08 -8.04 -15.88
C PHE A 222 6.20 -9.18 -16.41
N TYR A 223 5.26 -9.67 -15.60
CA TYR A 223 4.32 -10.70 -16.01
C TYR A 223 3.44 -10.24 -17.17
N ASN A 224 2.83 -9.07 -17.06
CA ASN A 224 1.94 -8.52 -18.09
C ASN A 224 2.65 -8.32 -19.43
N ILE A 225 3.87 -7.76 -19.37
CA ILE A 225 4.73 -7.60 -20.56
C ILE A 225 5.07 -8.98 -21.16
N GLY A 226 5.47 -9.93 -20.33
CA GLY A 226 5.82 -11.27 -20.78
C GLY A 226 4.64 -11.98 -21.47
N VAL A 227 3.43 -11.89 -20.90
CA VAL A 227 2.21 -12.45 -21.50
C VAL A 227 1.86 -11.74 -22.80
N LEU A 228 2.00 -10.42 -22.87
CA LEU A 228 1.79 -9.63 -24.09
C LEU A 228 2.73 -10.10 -25.22
N LEU A 229 4.01 -10.21 -24.92
CA LEU A 229 5.03 -10.68 -25.89
C LEU A 229 4.77 -12.11 -26.33
N PHE A 230 4.36 -13.00 -25.43
CA PHE A 230 3.98 -14.37 -25.74
C PHE A 230 2.81 -14.43 -26.73
N LYS A 231 1.73 -13.70 -26.45
CA LYS A 231 0.58 -13.58 -27.35
C LYS A 231 0.95 -13.01 -28.72
N SER A 232 1.93 -12.12 -28.76
CA SER A 232 2.44 -11.49 -29.99
C SER A 232 3.50 -12.33 -30.71
N ASN A 233 3.68 -13.59 -30.29
CA ASN A 233 4.67 -14.54 -30.84
C ASN A 233 6.13 -14.05 -30.72
N GLN A 234 6.43 -13.15 -29.77
CA GLN A 234 7.79 -12.69 -29.45
C GLN A 234 8.39 -13.58 -28.34
N ILE A 235 8.54 -14.86 -28.64
CA ILE A 235 8.77 -15.93 -27.63
C ILE A 235 10.04 -15.71 -26.81
N ASP A 236 11.16 -15.35 -27.42
CA ASP A 236 12.42 -15.13 -26.69
C ASP A 236 12.32 -13.97 -25.71
N MET A 237 11.67 -12.88 -26.11
CA MET A 237 11.42 -11.75 -25.23
C MET A 237 10.44 -12.08 -24.12
N ALA A 238 9.40 -12.86 -24.42
CA ALA A 238 8.45 -13.35 -23.42
C ALA A 238 9.16 -14.15 -22.32
N ILE A 239 10.06 -15.06 -22.70
CA ILE A 239 10.87 -15.85 -21.78
C ILE A 239 11.73 -14.94 -20.88
N ASP A 240 12.38 -13.92 -21.46
CA ASP A 240 13.20 -12.97 -20.71
C ASP A 240 12.35 -12.22 -19.65
N TYR A 241 11.22 -11.64 -20.04
CA TYR A 241 10.37 -10.88 -19.13
C TYR A 241 9.67 -11.76 -18.08
N LEU A 242 9.19 -12.93 -18.44
CA LEU A 242 8.64 -13.90 -17.49
C LEU A 242 9.73 -14.44 -16.55
N GLY A 243 10.95 -14.62 -17.02
CA GLY A 243 12.10 -14.94 -16.19
C GLY A 243 12.40 -13.87 -15.15
N LYS A 244 12.39 -12.59 -15.54
CA LYS A 244 12.51 -11.45 -14.62
C LYS A 244 11.36 -11.41 -13.60
N CYS A 245 10.14 -11.76 -14.02
CA CYS A 245 8.98 -11.85 -13.14
C CYS A 245 9.20 -12.87 -12.01
N VAL A 246 9.54 -14.13 -12.34
CA VAL A 246 9.73 -15.18 -11.34
C VAL A 246 11.00 -15.02 -10.52
N ALA A 247 12.00 -14.31 -11.03
CA ALA A 247 13.18 -13.92 -10.27
C ALA A 247 12.86 -12.90 -9.17
N ARG A 248 11.90 -12.01 -9.42
CA ARG A 248 11.42 -11.03 -8.43
C ARG A 248 10.51 -11.63 -7.37
N ASP A 249 9.62 -12.51 -7.77
CA ASP A 249 8.75 -13.27 -6.87
C ASP A 249 8.84 -14.77 -7.18
N PRO A 250 9.72 -15.49 -6.48
CA PRO A 250 9.86 -16.94 -6.64
C PRO A 250 8.64 -17.75 -6.21
N GLY A 251 7.63 -17.11 -5.61
CA GLY A 251 6.34 -17.72 -5.25
C GLY A 251 5.23 -17.50 -6.28
N PHE A 252 5.50 -16.73 -7.34
CA PHE A 252 4.46 -16.32 -8.30
C PHE A 252 4.13 -17.44 -9.30
N VAL A 253 3.14 -18.25 -8.95
CA VAL A 253 2.70 -19.46 -9.70
C VAL A 253 2.37 -19.14 -11.16
N ASP A 254 1.67 -18.04 -11.42
CA ASP A 254 1.25 -17.63 -12.75
C ASP A 254 2.44 -17.34 -13.67
N GLY A 255 3.48 -16.75 -13.11
CA GLY A 255 4.74 -16.47 -13.81
C GLY A 255 5.40 -17.76 -14.31
N TYR A 256 5.55 -18.75 -13.43
CA TYR A 256 6.10 -20.06 -13.81
C TYR A 256 5.25 -20.78 -14.83
N TYR A 257 3.94 -20.72 -14.69
CA TYR A 257 3.04 -21.36 -15.67
C TYR A 257 3.20 -20.76 -17.07
N GLN A 258 3.21 -19.44 -17.18
CA GLN A 258 3.40 -18.77 -18.47
C GLN A 258 4.83 -18.97 -19.03
N LEU A 259 5.85 -18.97 -18.17
CA LEU A 259 7.23 -19.26 -18.56
C LEU A 259 7.37 -20.69 -19.08
N GLY A 260 6.68 -21.66 -18.45
CA GLY A 260 6.59 -23.03 -18.94
C GLY A 260 5.96 -23.12 -20.32
N LEU A 261 4.84 -22.41 -20.57
CA LEU A 261 4.21 -22.35 -21.87
C LEU A 261 5.09 -21.68 -22.93
N ALA A 262 5.80 -20.62 -22.58
CA ALA A 262 6.71 -19.94 -23.49
C ALA A 262 7.91 -20.84 -23.90
N ASN A 263 8.50 -21.54 -22.94
CA ASN A 263 9.57 -22.49 -23.22
C ASN A 263 9.08 -23.68 -24.05
N LEU A 264 7.87 -24.20 -23.77
CA LEU A 264 7.23 -25.23 -24.57
C LEU A 264 7.03 -24.80 -26.03
N ASN A 265 6.54 -23.57 -26.23
CA ASN A 265 6.36 -22.97 -27.57
C ASN A 265 7.70 -22.81 -28.30
N LYS A 266 8.77 -22.44 -27.57
CA LYS A 266 10.12 -22.38 -28.13
C LYS A 266 10.69 -23.75 -28.50
N GLY A 267 10.15 -24.82 -27.95
CA GLY A 267 10.69 -26.19 -28.08
C GLY A 267 11.73 -26.55 -27.00
N ASP A 268 11.93 -25.71 -26.00
CA ASP A 268 12.80 -25.98 -24.87
C ASP A 268 12.08 -26.82 -23.81
N MET A 269 12.03 -28.13 -24.06
CA MET A 269 11.28 -29.08 -23.25
C MET A 269 11.83 -29.20 -21.82
N GLU A 270 13.13 -29.05 -21.63
CA GLU A 270 13.77 -29.17 -20.33
C GLU A 270 13.37 -27.99 -19.41
N GLU A 271 13.48 -26.76 -19.92
CA GLU A 271 13.09 -25.58 -19.17
C GLU A 271 11.56 -25.54 -18.97
N ALA A 272 10.75 -25.99 -19.97
CA ALA A 272 9.31 -26.10 -19.81
C ALA A 272 8.94 -27.03 -18.65
N LYS A 273 9.56 -28.23 -18.57
CA LYS A 273 9.35 -29.19 -17.48
C LYS A 273 9.64 -28.57 -16.13
N LYS A 274 10.83 -27.97 -15.94
CA LYS A 274 11.24 -27.33 -14.70
C LYS A 274 10.21 -26.30 -14.22
N ASN A 275 9.72 -25.48 -15.13
CA ASN A 275 8.75 -24.45 -14.80
C ASN A 275 7.39 -25.04 -14.41
N PHE A 276 6.89 -26.06 -15.10
CA PHE A 276 5.64 -26.75 -14.74
C PHE A 276 5.76 -27.53 -13.43
N GLU A 277 6.90 -28.17 -13.16
CA GLU A 277 7.19 -28.80 -11.86
C GLU A 277 7.15 -27.78 -10.73
N LYS A 278 7.67 -26.57 -10.96
CA LYS A 278 7.61 -25.47 -9.99
C LYS A 278 6.18 -24.99 -9.72
N VAL A 279 5.32 -24.96 -10.74
CA VAL A 279 3.87 -24.68 -10.55
C VAL A 279 3.23 -25.71 -9.62
N ILE A 280 3.53 -27.00 -9.84
CA ILE A 280 2.98 -28.10 -9.02
C ILE A 280 3.51 -28.03 -7.59
N GLU A 281 4.80 -27.71 -7.39
CA GLU A 281 5.41 -27.54 -6.07
C GLU A 281 4.74 -26.40 -5.28
N LEU A 282 4.57 -25.23 -5.92
CA LEU A 282 4.07 -24.03 -5.27
C LEU A 282 2.56 -24.06 -4.97
N ALA A 283 1.78 -24.72 -5.83
CA ALA A 283 0.32 -24.72 -5.70
C ALA A 283 -0.31 -26.05 -6.14
N PRO A 284 -0.04 -27.16 -5.43
CA PRO A 284 -0.36 -28.53 -5.87
C PRO A 284 -1.84 -28.79 -6.14
N GLU A 285 -2.74 -28.06 -5.49
CA GLU A 285 -4.20 -28.20 -5.61
C GLU A 285 -4.84 -27.19 -6.58
N SER A 286 -4.02 -26.36 -7.25
CA SER A 286 -4.55 -25.36 -8.18
C SER A 286 -4.92 -25.94 -9.53
N GLU A 287 -5.84 -25.28 -10.25
CA GLU A 287 -6.16 -25.62 -11.65
C GLU A 287 -4.92 -25.58 -12.55
N LYS A 288 -3.99 -24.63 -12.29
CA LYS A 288 -2.74 -24.53 -13.03
C LYS A 288 -1.82 -25.71 -12.79
N ALA A 289 -1.78 -26.24 -11.56
CA ALA A 289 -1.03 -27.47 -11.29
C ALA A 289 -1.63 -28.70 -11.99
N ALA A 290 -2.96 -28.79 -12.05
CA ALA A 290 -3.62 -29.85 -12.80
C ALA A 290 -3.32 -29.75 -14.30
N ALA A 291 -3.36 -28.55 -14.87
CA ALA A 291 -2.99 -28.30 -16.26
C ALA A 291 -1.50 -28.60 -16.52
N ALA A 292 -0.61 -28.19 -15.63
CA ALA A 292 0.83 -28.48 -15.71
C ALA A 292 1.11 -30.00 -15.69
N LYS A 293 0.46 -30.77 -14.80
CA LYS A 293 0.55 -32.24 -14.75
C LYS A 293 0.16 -32.86 -16.09
N SER A 294 -0.98 -32.44 -16.63
CA SER A 294 -1.46 -32.94 -17.94
C SER A 294 -0.48 -32.61 -19.07
N ILE A 295 0.13 -31.43 -19.07
CA ILE A 295 1.15 -31.06 -20.06
C ILE A 295 2.39 -31.96 -19.90
N LEU A 296 2.89 -32.16 -18.66
CA LEU A 296 4.07 -32.97 -18.38
C LEU A 296 3.90 -34.45 -18.81
N GLU A 297 2.69 -34.99 -18.71
CA GLU A 297 2.39 -36.35 -19.20
C GLU A 297 2.55 -36.49 -20.73
N ASN A 298 2.39 -35.40 -21.47
CA ASN A 298 2.46 -35.33 -22.93
C ASN A 298 3.85 -34.90 -23.46
N ILE A 299 4.69 -34.32 -22.61
CA ILE A 299 6.08 -33.97 -22.95
C ILE A 299 6.96 -35.19 -22.65
N LYS A 300 7.26 -35.99 -23.67
CA LYS A 300 8.18 -37.13 -23.55
C LYS A 300 9.55 -36.80 -24.09
#